data_686c811a2f6fc5076c43212be83ce728
#
_entry.id   686c811a2f6fc5076c43212be83ce728
#
_cell.length_a   1.000
_cell.length_b   1.000
_cell.length_c   1.000
_cell.angle_alpha   90.00
_cell.angle_beta   90.00
_cell.angle_gamma   90.00
#
_symmetry.space_group_name_H-M   'P 1'
#
loop_
_entity.id
_entity.type
_entity.pdbx_description
1 polymer ?
#
loop_
_entity_poly.entity_id
_entity_poly.type
_entity_poly.pdbx_seq_one_letter_code
_entity_poly.pdbx_strand_id
1 'polypeptide(L)'
;LLASSAASDVYKRQEVKEFDAKNYMDAKEARRMELFSQYAVAAAKEAIEDAGLEMDQEDPYMAGCAIGSGVGSLQAIEREHTRLIEKGPGRVGPLFVPMMISNMAAGNVSIHFGLKGKSINVVTACATGTNTIGEAFRAIQYGEADIMVSGGTEGSICPTAIAGFTSLTALTAE
;
A
#
# COMPACT_ATOMS: atom_id res chain seq x y z
N LEU A 1 -29.01 4.36 -1.85
CA LEU A 1 -29.23 4.49 -0.38
C LEU A 1 -28.70 3.32 0.43
N LEU A 2 -27.84 2.52 -0.18
CA LEU A 2 -26.97 1.57 0.55
C LEU A 2 -25.80 2.28 1.26
N ALA A 3 -25.69 3.59 1.08
CA ALA A 3 -24.63 4.39 1.67
C ALA A 3 -24.83 4.68 3.15
N SER A 4 -26.02 4.54 3.73
CA SER A 4 -26.27 4.96 5.12
C SER A 4 -25.84 3.92 6.16
N SER A 5 -25.91 2.63 5.87
CA SER A 5 -25.40 1.61 6.80
C SER A 5 -23.87 1.49 6.73
N ALA A 6 -23.28 1.70 5.55
CA ALA A 6 -21.83 1.83 5.41
C ALA A 6 -21.31 3.11 6.06
N ALA A 7 -22.09 4.20 6.07
CA ALA A 7 -21.67 5.47 6.67
C ALA A 7 -21.51 5.40 8.20
N SER A 8 -22.26 4.56 8.90
CA SER A 8 -22.10 4.38 10.35
C SER A 8 -20.77 3.70 10.72
N ASP A 9 -20.22 2.87 9.81
CA ASP A 9 -18.94 2.20 10.00
C ASP A 9 -17.76 3.04 9.50
N VAL A 10 -18.00 3.98 8.59
CA VAL A 10 -16.99 4.93 8.09
C VAL A 10 -16.51 5.92 9.16
N TYR A 11 -17.34 6.20 10.15
CA TYR A 11 -16.98 7.10 11.27
C TYR A 11 -16.15 6.41 12.35
N LYS A 12 -16.07 5.09 12.31
CA LYS A 12 -15.28 4.29 13.24
C LYS A 12 -14.08 3.79 12.45
N ARG A 13 -12.89 4.26 12.80
CA ARG A 13 -11.68 3.66 12.27
C ARG A 13 -11.72 2.16 12.46
N GLN A 14 -11.41 1.41 11.41
CA GLN A 14 -11.19 -0.02 11.49
C GLN A 14 -9.72 -0.32 11.22
N GLU A 15 -9.10 -1.01 12.14
CA GLU A 15 -7.78 -1.59 11.95
C GLU A 15 -7.94 -3.01 11.40
N VAL A 16 -7.03 -3.42 10.53
CA VAL A 16 -6.91 -4.84 10.17
C VAL A 16 -6.33 -5.56 11.37
N LYS A 17 -7.20 -6.27 12.11
CA LYS A 17 -6.80 -7.07 13.26
C LYS A 17 -6.31 -8.43 12.81
N GLU A 18 -5.44 -9.04 13.63
CA GLU A 18 -4.93 -10.40 13.41
C GLU A 18 -4.14 -10.60 12.11
N PHE A 19 -3.68 -9.49 11.49
CA PHE A 19 -2.78 -9.59 10.34
C PHE A 19 -1.39 -10.04 10.80
N ASP A 20 -0.94 -11.19 10.28
CA ASP A 20 0.44 -11.64 10.43
C ASP A 20 1.11 -11.73 9.05
N ALA A 21 2.03 -10.82 8.81
CA ALA A 21 2.78 -10.76 7.54
C ALA A 21 3.52 -12.06 7.20
N LYS A 22 3.85 -12.89 8.20
CA LYS A 22 4.54 -14.17 8.00
C LYS A 22 3.72 -15.20 7.23
N ASN A 23 2.40 -15.03 7.16
CA ASN A 23 1.54 -15.87 6.34
C ASN A 23 1.68 -15.57 4.83
N TYR A 24 2.28 -14.44 4.48
CA TYR A 24 2.33 -13.93 3.11
C TYR A 24 3.76 -13.71 2.60
N MET A 25 4.71 -13.47 3.49
CA MET A 25 6.10 -13.16 3.15
C MET A 25 7.06 -13.60 4.26
N ASP A 26 8.35 -13.69 3.95
CA ASP A 26 9.33 -14.03 4.99
C ASP A 26 9.53 -12.89 6.00
N ALA A 27 9.98 -13.27 7.22
CA ALA A 27 10.11 -12.32 8.33
C ALA A 27 11.21 -11.25 8.10
N LYS A 28 12.19 -11.49 7.21
CA LYS A 28 13.23 -10.51 6.87
C LYS A 28 12.67 -9.48 5.90
N GLU A 29 11.88 -9.93 4.95
CA GLU A 29 11.16 -9.09 3.99
C GLU A 29 10.15 -8.20 4.73
N ALA A 30 9.29 -8.78 5.57
CA ALA A 30 8.30 -8.06 6.35
C ALA A 30 8.91 -6.92 7.20
N ARG A 31 10.09 -7.14 7.80
CA ARG A 31 10.78 -6.10 8.59
C ARG A 31 11.30 -4.90 7.78
N ARG A 32 11.33 -5.00 6.47
CA ARG A 32 11.76 -3.93 5.55
C ARG A 32 10.59 -3.16 4.96
N MET A 33 9.36 -3.53 5.32
CA MET A 33 8.12 -2.93 4.84
C MET A 33 7.30 -2.38 5.99
N GLU A 34 6.66 -1.25 5.77
CA GLU A 34 5.58 -0.77 6.64
C GLU A 34 4.25 -1.44 6.27
N LEU A 35 3.26 -1.31 7.15
CA LEU A 35 1.97 -2.01 7.05
C LEU A 35 1.30 -1.86 5.68
N PHE A 36 1.28 -0.65 5.11
CA PHE A 36 0.65 -0.43 3.80
C PHE A 36 1.27 -1.29 2.69
N SER A 37 2.60 -1.48 2.71
CA SER A 37 3.29 -2.37 1.77
C SER A 37 3.06 -3.84 2.08
N GLN A 38 3.03 -4.22 3.36
CA GLN A 38 2.71 -5.60 3.76
C GLN A 38 1.30 -6.00 3.34
N TYR A 39 0.32 -5.11 3.51
CA TYR A 39 -1.05 -5.32 3.03
C TYR A 39 -1.11 -5.46 1.51
N ALA A 40 -0.35 -4.64 0.77
CA ALA A 40 -0.28 -4.73 -0.67
C ALA A 40 0.24 -6.09 -1.15
N VAL A 41 1.33 -6.60 -0.55
CA VAL A 41 1.89 -7.92 -0.88
C VAL A 41 0.91 -9.04 -0.54
N ALA A 42 0.26 -8.96 0.64
CA ALA A 42 -0.72 -9.97 1.04
C ALA A 42 -1.92 -10.04 0.08
N ALA A 43 -2.52 -8.88 -0.22
CA ALA A 43 -3.65 -8.82 -1.15
C ALA A 43 -3.26 -9.20 -2.59
N ALA A 44 -2.05 -8.82 -3.04
CA ALA A 44 -1.53 -9.22 -4.34
C ALA A 44 -1.34 -10.73 -4.44
N LYS A 45 -0.86 -11.38 -3.37
CA LYS A 45 -0.75 -12.84 -3.31
C LYS A 45 -2.10 -13.51 -3.49
N GLU A 46 -3.10 -13.09 -2.71
CA GLU A 46 -4.45 -13.64 -2.82
C GLU A 46 -5.05 -13.41 -4.22
N ALA A 47 -4.85 -12.23 -4.81
CA ALA A 47 -5.35 -11.92 -6.16
C ALA A 47 -4.68 -12.76 -7.26
N ILE A 48 -3.37 -13.00 -7.17
CA ILE A 48 -2.62 -13.84 -8.12
C ILE A 48 -3.07 -15.31 -8.00
N GLU A 49 -3.23 -15.80 -6.77
CA GLU A 49 -3.71 -17.15 -6.49
C GLU A 49 -5.16 -17.34 -6.98
N ASP A 50 -6.06 -16.40 -6.74
CA ASP A 50 -7.46 -16.44 -7.19
C ASP A 50 -7.58 -16.37 -8.72
N ALA A 51 -6.68 -15.63 -9.38
CA ALA A 51 -6.59 -15.57 -10.83
C ALA A 51 -6.01 -16.85 -11.47
N GLY A 52 -5.48 -17.78 -10.68
CA GLY A 52 -4.81 -18.98 -11.17
C GLY A 52 -3.54 -18.70 -11.96
N LEU A 53 -2.86 -17.58 -11.70
CA LEU A 53 -1.64 -17.21 -12.41
C LEU A 53 -0.42 -17.89 -11.81
N GLU A 54 0.34 -18.54 -12.68
CA GLU A 54 1.65 -19.15 -12.33
C GLU A 54 2.75 -18.23 -12.86
N MET A 55 3.20 -17.29 -12.01
CA MET A 55 4.09 -16.19 -12.40
C MET A 55 5.45 -16.62 -12.96
N ASP A 56 5.87 -17.84 -12.70
CA ASP A 56 7.08 -18.45 -13.29
C ASP A 56 6.88 -18.92 -14.74
N GLN A 57 5.64 -19.01 -15.22
CA GLN A 57 5.29 -19.34 -16.60
C GLN A 57 4.98 -18.09 -17.45
N GLU A 58 4.83 -16.94 -16.81
CA GLU A 58 4.49 -15.69 -17.47
C GLU A 58 5.75 -14.91 -17.88
N ASP A 59 5.64 -14.07 -18.91
CA ASP A 59 6.73 -13.14 -19.25
C ASP A 59 6.83 -12.05 -18.18
N PRO A 60 7.88 -12.06 -17.35
CA PRO A 60 7.99 -11.09 -16.27
C PRO A 60 8.14 -9.64 -16.77
N TYR A 61 8.56 -9.42 -18.01
CA TYR A 61 8.68 -8.08 -18.61
C TYR A 61 7.34 -7.55 -19.12
N MET A 62 6.38 -8.43 -19.37
CA MET A 62 4.99 -8.07 -19.71
C MET A 62 4.06 -8.17 -18.51
N ALA A 63 4.55 -8.54 -17.34
CA ALA A 63 3.83 -8.54 -16.08
C ALA A 63 4.24 -7.33 -15.23
N GLY A 64 3.28 -6.44 -14.97
CA GLY A 64 3.49 -5.17 -14.28
C GLY A 64 2.69 -5.04 -12.98
N CYS A 65 2.92 -3.94 -12.29
CA CYS A 65 2.28 -3.59 -11.04
C CYS A 65 1.84 -2.12 -11.03
N ALA A 66 0.61 -1.86 -10.64
CA ALA A 66 0.07 -0.54 -10.41
C ALA A 66 -0.66 -0.52 -9.08
N ILE A 67 0.01 -0.10 -8.02
CA ILE A 67 -0.58 -0.02 -6.68
C ILE A 67 -0.29 1.35 -6.09
N GLY A 68 -1.36 2.05 -5.71
CA GLY A 68 -1.27 3.37 -5.11
C GLY A 68 -1.48 3.35 -3.60
N SER A 69 -0.87 4.32 -2.92
CA SER A 69 -1.15 4.68 -1.54
C SER A 69 -1.24 6.19 -1.44
N GLY A 70 -2.21 6.70 -0.68
CA GLY A 70 -2.45 8.13 -0.55
C GLY A 70 -1.31 8.87 0.13
N VAL A 71 -0.70 8.26 1.16
CA VAL A 71 0.31 8.93 2.00
C VAL A 71 1.53 8.05 2.32
N GLY A 72 1.54 6.78 1.93
CA GLY A 72 2.59 5.86 2.37
C GLY A 72 2.52 5.57 3.87
N SER A 73 3.63 5.62 4.60
CA SER A 73 3.64 5.35 6.04
C SER A 73 3.84 6.61 6.89
N LEU A 74 2.74 7.16 7.42
CA LEU A 74 2.80 8.18 8.46
C LEU A 74 3.41 7.65 9.77
N GLN A 75 3.21 6.38 10.09
CA GLN A 75 3.82 5.75 11.27
C GLN A 75 5.35 5.79 11.21
N ALA A 76 5.92 5.54 10.03
CA ALA A 76 7.36 5.65 9.84
C ALA A 76 7.84 7.09 10.04
N ILE A 77 7.09 8.07 9.54
CA ILE A 77 7.42 9.49 9.72
C ILE A 77 7.37 9.87 11.19
N GLU A 78 6.30 9.54 11.93
CA GLU A 78 6.18 9.83 13.36
C GLU A 78 7.34 9.22 14.15
N ARG A 79 7.61 7.95 13.92
CA ARG A 79 8.66 7.19 14.61
C ARG A 79 10.05 7.78 14.36
N GLU A 80 10.38 8.02 13.11
CA GLU A 80 11.71 8.50 12.75
C GLU A 80 11.90 9.99 13.07
N HIS A 81 10.83 10.80 12.99
CA HIS A 81 10.85 12.18 13.47
C HIS A 81 11.09 12.26 14.98
N THR A 82 10.41 11.43 15.76
CA THR A 82 10.66 11.34 17.21
C THR A 82 12.11 10.96 17.50
N ARG A 83 12.67 9.97 16.78
CA ARG A 83 14.10 9.61 16.90
C ARG A 83 15.04 10.75 16.55
N LEU A 84 14.71 11.50 15.49
CA LEU A 84 15.50 12.66 15.07
C LEU A 84 15.57 13.71 16.19
N ILE A 85 14.42 14.04 16.79
CA ILE A 85 14.35 15.05 17.85
C ILE A 85 15.04 14.59 19.13
N GLU A 86 14.80 13.36 19.57
CA GLU A 86 15.32 12.85 20.83
C GLU A 86 16.80 12.44 20.76
N LYS A 87 17.25 11.91 19.61
CA LYS A 87 18.54 11.20 19.51
C LYS A 87 19.46 11.74 18.41
N GLY A 88 19.01 12.75 17.69
CA GLY A 88 19.76 13.40 16.60
C GLY A 88 19.76 12.63 15.27
N PRO A 89 20.27 13.26 14.21
CA PRO A 89 20.15 12.76 12.82
C PRO A 89 20.84 11.42 12.58
N GLY A 90 21.90 11.10 13.29
CA GLY A 90 22.60 9.80 13.18
C GLY A 90 21.79 8.60 13.67
N ARG A 91 20.60 8.80 14.21
CA ARG A 91 19.74 7.73 14.74
C ARG A 91 18.50 7.47 13.86
N VAL A 92 18.28 8.26 12.84
CA VAL A 92 17.25 7.99 11.82
C VAL A 92 17.61 6.68 11.09
N GLY A 93 16.61 5.82 10.92
CA GLY A 93 16.81 4.50 10.32
C GLY A 93 17.26 4.57 8.85
N PRO A 94 18.23 3.77 8.40
CA PRO A 94 18.71 3.82 7.02
C PRO A 94 17.66 3.41 5.99
N LEU A 95 16.64 2.67 6.40
CA LEU A 95 15.51 2.27 5.56
C LEU A 95 14.31 3.22 5.67
N PHE A 96 14.44 4.35 6.38
CA PHE A 96 13.32 5.27 6.59
C PHE A 96 12.64 5.67 5.27
N VAL A 97 13.42 6.19 4.32
CA VAL A 97 12.87 6.67 3.04
C VAL A 97 12.15 5.56 2.26
N PRO A 98 12.79 4.41 1.95
CA PRO A 98 12.10 3.36 1.21
C PRO A 98 10.93 2.72 1.98
N MET A 99 10.90 2.82 3.30
CA MET A 99 9.76 2.31 4.08
C MET A 99 8.58 3.29 4.09
N MET A 100 8.81 4.60 3.92
CA MET A 100 7.75 5.58 4.08
C MET A 100 7.08 6.01 2.76
N ILE A 101 7.79 5.97 1.63
CA ILE A 101 7.27 6.51 0.36
C ILE A 101 6.20 5.62 -0.26
N SER A 102 5.14 6.25 -0.79
CA SER A 102 3.93 5.57 -1.24
C SER A 102 4.14 4.60 -2.42
N ASN A 103 5.11 4.87 -3.30
CA ASN A 103 5.39 4.01 -4.45
C ASN A 103 6.01 2.66 -4.07
N MET A 104 6.45 2.49 -2.83
CA MET A 104 7.03 1.22 -2.39
C MET A 104 6.01 0.10 -2.20
N ALA A 105 4.72 0.41 -2.16
CA ALA A 105 3.70 -0.64 -2.27
C ALA A 105 3.82 -1.39 -3.61
N ALA A 106 3.82 -0.67 -4.73
CA ALA A 106 4.04 -1.24 -6.05
C ALA A 106 5.44 -1.86 -6.21
N GLY A 107 6.47 -1.16 -5.69
CA GLY A 107 7.85 -1.66 -5.73
C GLY A 107 8.03 -2.99 -4.99
N ASN A 108 7.50 -3.11 -3.78
CA ASN A 108 7.60 -4.33 -2.99
C ASN A 108 6.81 -5.49 -3.60
N VAL A 109 5.62 -5.25 -4.14
CA VAL A 109 4.85 -6.26 -4.89
C VAL A 109 5.63 -6.71 -6.12
N SER A 110 6.18 -5.78 -6.89
CA SER A 110 7.00 -6.12 -8.06
C SER A 110 8.22 -6.98 -7.69
N ILE A 111 8.92 -6.65 -6.61
CA ILE A 111 10.08 -7.41 -6.13
C ILE A 111 9.66 -8.80 -5.65
N HIS A 112 8.57 -8.87 -4.86
CA HIS A 112 8.11 -10.12 -4.26
C HIS A 112 7.68 -11.16 -5.31
N PHE A 113 6.95 -10.72 -6.34
CA PHE A 113 6.44 -11.60 -7.40
C PHE A 113 7.30 -11.63 -8.67
N GLY A 114 8.43 -10.94 -8.68
CA GLY A 114 9.34 -10.94 -9.82
C GLY A 114 8.82 -10.20 -11.05
N LEU A 115 7.88 -9.24 -10.88
CA LEU A 115 7.31 -8.45 -11.97
C LEU A 115 8.34 -7.43 -12.47
N LYS A 116 8.68 -7.47 -13.74
CA LYS A 116 9.70 -6.61 -14.36
C LYS A 116 9.15 -5.64 -15.41
N GLY A 117 7.83 -5.71 -15.63
CA GLY A 117 7.12 -4.79 -16.48
C GLY A 117 6.90 -3.44 -15.80
N LYS A 118 5.92 -2.69 -16.30
CA LYS A 118 5.55 -1.37 -15.80
C LYS A 118 5.23 -1.42 -14.29
N SER A 119 5.95 -0.63 -13.50
CA SER A 119 5.67 -0.47 -12.06
C SER A 119 5.39 0.99 -11.76
N ILE A 120 4.16 1.30 -11.37
CA ILE A 120 3.69 2.67 -11.15
C ILE A 120 2.90 2.82 -9.86
N ASN A 121 2.96 4.05 -9.33
CA ASN A 121 2.13 4.50 -8.22
C ASN A 121 1.36 5.75 -8.66
N VAL A 122 0.05 5.69 -8.60
CA VAL A 122 -0.83 6.84 -8.83
C VAL A 122 -1.35 7.30 -7.49
N VAL A 123 -1.37 8.60 -7.24
CA VAL A 123 -1.85 9.18 -5.98
C VAL A 123 -2.93 10.21 -6.27
N THR A 124 -4.15 9.88 -5.89
CA THR A 124 -5.34 10.74 -6.05
C THR A 124 -6.23 10.68 -4.80
N ALA A 125 -5.60 10.73 -3.63
CA ALA A 125 -6.26 10.64 -2.34
C ALA A 125 -7.22 9.44 -2.24
N CYS A 126 -8.48 9.62 -1.86
CA CYS A 126 -9.47 8.53 -1.74
C CYS A 126 -9.77 7.79 -3.05
N ALA A 127 -9.48 8.39 -4.21
CA ALA A 127 -9.68 7.79 -5.52
C ALA A 127 -8.45 7.01 -6.03
N THR A 128 -7.38 6.95 -5.26
CA THR A 128 -6.10 6.34 -5.64
C THR A 128 -6.27 4.93 -6.20
N GLY A 129 -6.98 4.05 -5.50
CA GLY A 129 -7.19 2.66 -5.94
C GLY A 129 -7.93 2.58 -7.29
N THR A 130 -8.99 3.36 -7.45
CA THR A 130 -9.77 3.41 -8.70
C THR A 130 -8.93 3.93 -9.87
N ASN A 131 -8.19 5.01 -9.67
CA ASN A 131 -7.34 5.56 -10.72
C ASN A 131 -6.21 4.61 -11.09
N THR A 132 -5.63 3.94 -10.11
CA THR A 132 -4.56 2.96 -10.36
C THR A 132 -5.07 1.78 -11.20
N ILE A 133 -6.27 1.28 -10.93
CA ILE A 133 -6.92 0.24 -11.75
C ILE A 133 -7.15 0.76 -13.18
N GLY A 134 -7.58 2.02 -13.34
CA GLY A 134 -7.74 2.65 -14.65
C GLY A 134 -6.44 2.72 -15.44
N GLU A 135 -5.31 3.06 -14.81
CA GLU A 135 -4.01 3.07 -15.45
C GLU A 135 -3.52 1.66 -15.82
N ALA A 136 -3.78 0.67 -14.96
CA ALA A 136 -3.49 -0.73 -15.27
C ALA A 136 -4.29 -1.24 -16.48
N PHE A 137 -5.57 -0.93 -16.52
CA PHE A 137 -6.43 -1.24 -17.67
C PHE A 137 -5.87 -0.65 -18.97
N ARG A 138 -5.47 0.62 -18.94
CA ARG A 138 -4.87 1.29 -20.11
C ARG A 138 -3.55 0.67 -20.52
N ALA A 139 -2.69 0.29 -19.58
CA ALA A 139 -1.43 -0.38 -19.88
C ALA A 139 -1.65 -1.66 -20.68
N ILE A 140 -2.64 -2.48 -20.29
CA ILE A 140 -3.01 -3.68 -21.03
C ILE A 140 -3.63 -3.32 -22.39
N GLN A 141 -4.54 -2.36 -22.41
CA GLN A 141 -5.22 -1.93 -23.65
C GLN A 141 -4.23 -1.44 -24.73
N TYR A 142 -3.15 -0.80 -24.31
CA TYR A 142 -2.12 -0.27 -25.22
C TYR A 142 -0.99 -1.26 -25.51
N GLY A 143 -1.05 -2.47 -24.97
CA GLY A 143 -0.03 -3.50 -25.19
C GLY A 143 1.27 -3.23 -24.43
N GLU A 144 1.23 -2.40 -23.37
CA GLU A 144 2.41 -2.15 -22.51
C GLU A 144 2.62 -3.26 -21.47
N ALA A 145 1.60 -4.07 -21.23
CA ALA A 145 1.62 -5.22 -20.35
C ALA A 145 0.54 -6.22 -20.74
N ASP A 146 0.77 -7.51 -20.50
CA ASP A 146 -0.23 -8.58 -20.60
C ASP A 146 -0.96 -8.78 -19.27
N ILE A 147 -0.24 -8.59 -18.17
CA ILE A 147 -0.72 -8.76 -16.80
C ILE A 147 -0.40 -7.52 -15.97
N MET A 148 -1.39 -7.04 -15.21
CA MET A 148 -1.19 -5.95 -14.25
C MET A 148 -1.80 -6.30 -12.88
N VAL A 149 -0.95 -6.43 -11.86
CA VAL A 149 -1.41 -6.46 -10.47
C VAL A 149 -1.74 -5.04 -10.04
N SER A 150 -2.99 -4.77 -9.69
CA SER A 150 -3.45 -3.39 -9.52
C SER A 150 -4.40 -3.21 -8.33
N GLY A 151 -4.33 -2.02 -7.73
CA GLY A 151 -5.22 -1.64 -6.63
C GLY A 151 -4.71 -0.46 -5.81
N GLY A 152 -5.18 -0.39 -4.58
CA GLY A 152 -4.76 0.61 -3.60
C GLY A 152 -4.55 -0.02 -2.23
N THR A 153 -3.68 0.59 -1.46
CA THR A 153 -3.38 0.16 -0.08
C THR A 153 -3.18 1.37 0.82
N GLU A 154 -3.55 1.24 2.08
CA GLU A 154 -3.32 2.28 3.09
C GLU A 154 -3.16 1.65 4.47
N GLY A 155 -2.25 2.21 5.27
CA GLY A 155 -2.00 1.76 6.64
C GLY A 155 -1.93 2.92 7.64
N SER A 156 -2.64 4.01 7.40
CA SER A 156 -2.46 5.30 8.08
C SER A 156 -3.29 5.46 9.36
N ILE A 157 -3.65 4.39 10.06
CA ILE A 157 -4.29 4.52 11.38
C ILE A 157 -3.21 4.76 12.42
N CYS A 158 -2.89 6.04 12.64
CA CYS A 158 -1.89 6.50 13.60
C CYS A 158 -2.30 7.87 14.18
N PRO A 159 -1.69 8.31 15.30
CA PRO A 159 -2.05 9.55 15.98
C PRO A 159 -2.10 10.78 15.07
N THR A 160 -1.09 11.01 14.26
CA THR A 160 -1.04 12.17 13.35
C THR A 160 -2.15 12.13 12.30
N ALA A 161 -2.41 10.97 11.70
CA ALA A 161 -3.50 10.83 10.73
C ALA A 161 -4.87 11.07 11.36
N ILE A 162 -5.13 10.45 12.51
CA ILE A 162 -6.39 10.64 13.24
C ILE A 162 -6.57 12.11 13.64
N ALA A 163 -5.53 12.75 14.17
CA ALA A 163 -5.58 14.18 14.52
C ALA A 163 -5.87 15.05 13.29
N GLY A 164 -5.22 14.77 12.15
CA GLY A 164 -5.44 15.50 10.90
C GLY A 164 -6.88 15.37 10.41
N PHE A 165 -7.42 14.15 10.34
CA PHE A 165 -8.81 13.94 9.93
C PHE A 165 -9.83 14.47 10.92
N THR A 166 -9.53 14.48 12.22
CA THR A 166 -10.35 15.13 13.25
C THR A 166 -10.39 16.64 13.04
N SER A 167 -9.23 17.26 12.78
CA SER A 167 -9.13 18.70 12.52
C SER A 167 -9.88 19.15 11.26
N LEU A 168 -10.00 18.25 10.27
CA LEU A 168 -10.82 18.46 9.07
C LEU A 168 -12.32 18.25 9.32
N THR A 169 -12.72 17.91 10.55
CA THR A 169 -14.11 17.52 10.89
C THR A 169 -14.62 16.34 10.07
N ALA A 170 -13.72 15.49 9.58
CA ALA A 170 -14.05 14.30 8.80
C ALA A 170 -14.34 13.07 9.67
N LEU A 171 -14.03 13.14 10.96
CA LEU A 171 -14.33 12.10 11.94
C LEU A 171 -15.36 12.62 12.95
N THR A 172 -16.26 11.73 13.40
CA THR A 172 -17.17 12.05 14.51
C THR A 172 -16.45 11.90 15.85
N ALA A 173 -16.91 12.69 16.84
CA ALA A 173 -16.49 12.59 18.23
C ALA A 173 -17.46 11.74 19.09
N GLU A 174 -18.53 11.23 18.49
CA GLU A 174 -19.56 10.42 19.15
C GLU A 174 -19.26 8.90 19.06
#